data_81b086fbef53f0b82a0a150770615073
#
_entry.id   81b086fbef53f0b82a0a150770615073
#
_cell.length_a   1.000
_cell.length_b   1.000
_cell.length_c   1.000
_cell.angle_alpha   90.00
_cell.angle_beta   90.00
_cell.angle_gamma   90.00
#
_symmetry.space_group_name_H-M   'P 1'
#
loop_
_entity.id
_entity.type
_entity.pdbx_description
1 polymer ?
#
loop_
_entity_poly.entity_id
_entity_poly.type
_entity_poly.pdbx_seq_one_letter_code
_entity_poly.pdbx_strand_id
1 'polypeptide(L)'
;MVHSSLGKVGWTVGGPVSVIRALLEVLGPEGTLVMPAESPGVSDPSGWNDERVKPDWHETIREHLPVFDPLTTPTTMGAIPEAFRTHPGTLRSNHPIVSVCAYGPLADEITKVHSMEFCEGAGTPFEKLYDLDARTLLLGVGFNRCTSLHYAESLVPNRRTTVHRFPVMEKGDRVWVEAPNMANDDGVHFPVVGELFADTSTVRTGRVGDANSVFFATRQLVDFAESYFARNLS
;
A
#
# COMPACT_ATOMS: atom_id res chain seq x y z
N MET A 1 9.19 -4.48 -2.30
CA MET A 1 8.19 -3.51 -1.77
C MET A 1 8.84 -2.61 -0.74
N VAL A 2 8.65 -1.29 -0.81
CA VAL A 2 9.25 -0.35 0.16
C VAL A 2 8.16 0.53 0.78
N HIS A 3 8.07 0.50 2.10
CA HIS A 3 7.31 1.46 2.91
C HIS A 3 8.31 2.41 3.55
N SER A 4 8.06 3.71 3.53
CA SER A 4 9.12 4.67 3.86
C SER A 4 8.63 5.94 4.55
N SER A 5 9.52 6.54 5.33
CA SER A 5 9.35 7.87 5.90
C SER A 5 10.60 8.71 5.66
N LEU A 6 10.54 9.69 4.76
CA LEU A 6 11.66 10.59 4.47
C LEU A 6 12.10 11.36 5.72
N GLY A 7 11.14 11.80 6.54
CA GLY A 7 11.45 12.51 7.79
C GLY A 7 12.23 11.66 8.81
N LYS A 8 12.09 10.34 8.76
CA LYS A 8 12.86 9.42 9.62
C LYS A 8 14.24 9.09 9.03
N VAL A 9 14.41 9.16 7.72
CA VAL A 9 15.74 9.04 7.08
C VAL A 9 16.64 10.20 7.47
N GLY A 10 16.05 11.35 7.80
CA GLY A 10 16.77 12.57 8.11
C GLY A 10 17.00 13.46 6.89
N TRP A 11 17.82 14.46 7.06
CA TRP A 11 18.14 15.38 5.97
C TRP A 11 18.90 14.66 4.84
N THR A 12 18.34 14.71 3.64
CA THR A 12 18.88 13.99 2.47
C THR A 12 19.06 14.97 1.32
N VAL A 13 20.27 15.08 0.78
CA VAL A 13 20.56 15.87 -0.43
C VAL A 13 19.71 15.35 -1.58
N GLY A 14 18.97 16.24 -2.26
CA GLY A 14 18.04 15.86 -3.34
C GLY A 14 16.75 15.21 -2.84
N GLY A 15 16.53 15.09 -1.53
CA GLY A 15 15.29 14.64 -0.93
C GLY A 15 14.83 13.25 -1.38
N PRO A 16 13.52 13.10 -1.67
CA PRO A 16 12.95 11.79 -2.03
C PRO A 16 13.53 11.21 -3.33
N VAL A 17 13.94 12.05 -4.27
CA VAL A 17 14.52 11.61 -5.54
C VAL A 17 15.85 10.87 -5.32
N SER A 18 16.68 11.33 -4.39
CA SER A 18 17.94 10.65 -4.06
C SER A 18 17.71 9.30 -3.38
N VAL A 19 16.68 9.18 -2.53
CA VAL A 19 16.31 7.90 -1.93
C VAL A 19 15.88 6.91 -3.01
N ILE A 20 15.03 7.35 -3.96
CA ILE A 20 14.59 6.50 -5.09
C ILE A 20 15.77 6.06 -5.94
N ARG A 21 16.69 6.97 -6.28
CA ARG A 21 17.89 6.63 -7.07
C ARG A 21 18.77 5.60 -6.35
N ALA A 22 18.99 5.77 -5.06
CA ALA A 22 19.77 4.81 -4.26
C ALA A 22 19.11 3.42 -4.24
N LEU A 23 17.78 3.36 -4.10
CA LEU A 23 17.05 2.08 -4.14
C LEU A 23 17.17 1.41 -5.52
N LEU A 24 17.03 2.17 -6.60
CA LEU A 24 17.15 1.67 -7.97
C LEU A 24 18.59 1.23 -8.29
N GLU A 25 19.60 1.93 -7.79
CA GLU A 25 21.01 1.57 -7.96
C GLU A 25 21.31 0.23 -7.27
N VAL A 26 20.81 0.04 -6.05
CA VAL A 26 20.98 -1.24 -5.31
C VAL A 26 20.26 -2.39 -5.99
N LEU A 27 19.06 -2.15 -6.55
CA LEU A 27 18.29 -3.18 -7.26
C LEU A 27 18.91 -3.56 -8.60
N GLY A 28 19.59 -2.62 -9.26
CA GLY A 28 20.12 -2.83 -10.60
C GLY A 28 19.04 -2.99 -11.68
N PRO A 29 19.43 -3.26 -12.93
CA PRO A 29 18.50 -3.29 -14.07
C PRO A 29 17.52 -4.45 -14.04
N GLU A 30 17.84 -5.53 -13.36
CA GLU A 30 16.97 -6.72 -13.22
C GLU A 30 16.01 -6.61 -12.03
N GLY A 31 16.18 -5.60 -11.18
CA GLY A 31 15.34 -5.39 -10.01
C GLY A 31 14.06 -4.60 -10.32
N THR A 32 13.02 -4.84 -9.53
CA THR A 32 11.77 -4.09 -9.61
C THR A 32 11.49 -3.44 -8.27
N LEU A 33 11.40 -2.10 -8.28
CA LEU A 33 11.00 -1.31 -7.12
C LEU A 33 9.48 -1.19 -7.07
N VAL A 34 8.89 -1.41 -5.90
CA VAL A 34 7.45 -1.28 -5.68
C VAL A 34 7.20 -0.44 -4.43
N MET A 35 6.24 0.49 -4.50
CA MET A 35 5.80 1.31 -3.36
C MET A 35 4.28 1.43 -3.33
N PRO A 36 3.64 1.53 -2.15
CA PRO A 36 2.22 1.85 -2.06
C PRO A 36 1.98 3.26 -2.61
N ALA A 37 0.86 3.43 -3.29
CA ALA A 37 0.46 4.72 -3.87
C ALA A 37 -1.01 5.02 -3.57
N GLU A 38 -1.42 4.73 -2.34
CA GLU A 38 -2.80 4.83 -1.88
C GLU A 38 -3.32 6.27 -1.94
N SER A 39 -4.61 6.39 -2.24
CA SER A 39 -5.35 7.65 -2.36
C SER A 39 -6.73 7.53 -1.70
N PRO A 40 -6.82 7.29 -0.38
CA PRO A 40 -8.08 7.07 0.33
C PRO A 40 -9.05 8.24 0.22
N GLY A 41 -8.57 9.44 -0.07
CA GLY A 41 -9.42 10.61 -0.33
C GLY A 41 -10.26 10.52 -1.60
N VAL A 42 -10.10 9.48 -2.43
CA VAL A 42 -10.95 9.19 -3.59
C VAL A 42 -12.04 8.16 -3.22
N SER A 43 -12.58 8.25 -2.02
CA SER A 43 -13.64 7.38 -1.52
C SER A 43 -14.82 8.20 -0.98
N ASP A 44 -15.89 7.52 -0.57
CA ASP A 44 -17.03 8.18 0.05
C ASP A 44 -16.62 8.93 1.32
N PRO A 45 -16.96 10.23 1.44
CA PRO A 45 -16.56 11.06 2.55
C PRO A 45 -17.12 10.61 3.91
N SER A 46 -18.18 9.80 3.92
CA SER A 46 -18.73 9.28 5.18
C SER A 46 -17.79 8.30 5.90
N GLY A 47 -16.82 7.73 5.17
CA GLY A 47 -15.77 6.87 5.72
C GLY A 47 -14.47 7.61 6.09
N TRP A 48 -14.38 8.93 5.89
CA TRP A 48 -13.17 9.67 6.18
C TRP A 48 -13.06 10.03 7.67
N ASN A 49 -11.95 9.70 8.26
CA ASN A 49 -11.62 10.17 9.61
C ASN A 49 -10.89 11.52 9.55
N ASP A 50 -11.61 12.57 9.08
CA ASP A 50 -11.10 13.93 8.96
C ASP A 50 -12.10 14.92 9.58
N GLU A 51 -11.80 15.41 10.78
CA GLU A 51 -12.65 16.35 11.52
C GLU A 51 -12.91 17.67 10.78
N ARG A 52 -12.14 17.99 9.74
CA ARG A 52 -12.35 19.18 8.90
C ARG A 52 -13.52 18.99 7.94
N VAL A 53 -13.90 17.75 7.65
CA VAL A 53 -15.00 17.42 6.73
C VAL A 53 -16.28 17.24 7.53
N LYS A 54 -17.23 18.16 7.32
CA LYS A 54 -18.51 18.14 8.03
C LYS A 54 -19.51 17.23 7.32
N PRO A 55 -20.37 16.50 8.06
CA PRO A 55 -21.38 15.61 7.47
C PRO A 55 -22.32 16.27 6.44
N ASP A 56 -22.68 17.53 6.63
CA ASP A 56 -23.51 18.30 5.70
C ASP A 56 -22.82 18.64 4.37
N TRP A 57 -21.51 18.44 4.27
CA TRP A 57 -20.75 18.59 3.02
C TRP A 57 -20.68 17.32 2.18
N HIS A 58 -21.07 16.17 2.72
CA HIS A 58 -20.84 14.88 2.07
C HIS A 58 -21.50 14.79 0.67
N GLU A 59 -22.71 15.31 0.50
CA GLU A 59 -23.39 15.28 -0.82
C GLU A 59 -22.64 16.14 -1.84
N THR A 60 -22.24 17.36 -1.45
CA THR A 60 -21.45 18.24 -2.33
C THR A 60 -20.10 17.60 -2.68
N ILE A 61 -19.44 16.95 -1.71
CA ILE A 61 -18.20 16.23 -1.97
C ILE A 61 -18.44 15.08 -2.95
N ARG A 62 -19.48 14.27 -2.75
CA ARG A 62 -19.82 13.18 -3.68
C ARG A 62 -20.07 13.69 -5.10
N GLU A 63 -20.74 14.82 -5.23
CA GLU A 63 -21.02 15.43 -6.52
C GLU A 63 -19.76 15.87 -7.25
N HIS A 64 -18.77 16.42 -6.53
CA HIS A 64 -17.60 17.07 -7.12
C HIS A 64 -16.29 16.28 -6.98
N LEU A 65 -16.27 15.17 -6.21
CA LEU A 65 -15.06 14.37 -6.02
C LEU A 65 -14.56 13.85 -7.38
N PRO A 66 -13.31 14.13 -7.77
CA PRO A 66 -12.78 13.64 -9.02
C PRO A 66 -12.66 12.11 -9.03
N VAL A 67 -12.83 11.51 -10.19
CA VAL A 67 -12.52 10.09 -10.40
C VAL A 67 -11.02 9.88 -10.32
N PHE A 68 -10.60 8.73 -9.79
CA PHE A 68 -9.21 8.33 -9.78
C PHE A 68 -8.62 8.27 -11.19
N ASP A 69 -7.45 8.82 -11.32
CA ASP A 69 -6.60 8.73 -12.50
C ASP A 69 -5.20 8.33 -12.05
N PRO A 70 -4.63 7.21 -12.54
CA PRO A 70 -3.34 6.72 -12.09
C PRO A 70 -2.18 7.69 -12.34
N LEU A 71 -2.29 8.60 -13.32
CA LEU A 71 -1.26 9.57 -13.64
C LEU A 71 -1.35 10.84 -12.78
N THR A 72 -2.57 11.33 -12.57
CA THR A 72 -2.78 12.67 -11.98
C THR A 72 -3.21 12.65 -10.52
N THR A 73 -3.86 11.58 -10.03
CA THR A 73 -4.26 11.50 -8.62
C THR A 73 -3.04 11.37 -7.73
N PRO A 74 -2.77 12.31 -6.80
CA PRO A 74 -1.63 12.20 -5.90
C PRO A 74 -1.80 11.05 -4.91
N THR A 75 -0.69 10.53 -4.39
CA THR A 75 -0.74 9.59 -3.26
C THR A 75 -0.58 10.30 -1.92
N THR A 76 -1.18 9.72 -0.88
CA THR A 76 -1.05 10.21 0.50
C THR A 76 0.06 9.48 1.29
N MET A 77 0.79 8.57 0.64
CA MET A 77 1.79 7.71 1.29
C MET A 77 3.11 8.43 1.64
N GLY A 78 3.21 9.72 1.39
CA GLY A 78 4.36 10.55 1.74
C GLY A 78 5.24 10.94 0.54
N ALA A 79 6.29 11.71 0.83
CA ALA A 79 7.10 12.35 -0.21
C ALA A 79 7.87 11.36 -1.12
N ILE A 80 8.36 10.24 -0.57
CA ILE A 80 9.09 9.25 -1.37
C ILE A 80 8.13 8.53 -2.33
N PRO A 81 7.00 7.95 -1.90
CA PRO A 81 6.03 7.35 -2.81
C PRO A 81 5.46 8.33 -3.84
N GLU A 82 5.21 9.60 -3.50
CA GLU A 82 4.74 10.60 -4.47
C GLU A 82 5.80 10.93 -5.54
N ALA A 83 7.05 11.08 -5.13
CA ALA A 83 8.14 11.27 -6.08
C ALA A 83 8.38 10.03 -6.96
N PHE A 84 8.16 8.83 -6.41
CA PHE A 84 8.26 7.58 -7.17
C PHE A 84 7.11 7.41 -8.15
N ARG A 85 5.88 7.77 -7.76
CA ARG A 85 4.71 7.76 -8.64
C ARG A 85 4.93 8.60 -9.91
N THR A 86 5.60 9.74 -9.76
CA THR A 86 5.90 10.66 -10.87
C THR A 86 7.25 10.40 -11.55
N HIS A 87 8.00 9.38 -11.12
CA HIS A 87 9.26 9.02 -11.75
C HIS A 87 9.02 8.44 -13.15
N PRO A 88 9.76 8.90 -14.18
CA PRO A 88 9.57 8.43 -15.56
C PRO A 88 9.66 6.91 -15.68
N GLY A 89 8.66 6.29 -16.31
CA GLY A 89 8.56 4.86 -16.52
C GLY A 89 7.96 4.08 -15.34
N THR A 90 7.58 4.73 -14.26
CA THR A 90 6.81 4.10 -13.19
C THR A 90 5.38 3.82 -13.66
N LEU A 91 4.91 2.61 -13.44
CA LEU A 91 3.53 2.19 -13.67
C LEU A 91 2.76 2.20 -12.35
N ARG A 92 1.47 2.49 -12.40
CA ARG A 92 0.57 2.48 -11.23
C ARG A 92 -0.63 1.58 -11.51
N SER A 93 -0.98 0.74 -10.55
CA SER A 93 -2.18 -0.11 -10.65
C SER A 93 -3.45 0.73 -10.59
N ASN A 94 -4.50 0.27 -11.28
CA ASN A 94 -5.74 1.03 -11.46
C ASN A 94 -6.75 0.69 -10.35
N HIS A 95 -6.44 1.10 -9.11
CA HIS A 95 -7.39 1.01 -7.99
C HIS A 95 -7.50 2.36 -7.28
N PRO A 96 -8.73 2.92 -7.10
CA PRO A 96 -8.93 4.28 -6.58
C PRO A 96 -8.34 4.52 -5.19
N ILE A 97 -8.45 3.56 -4.30
CA ILE A 97 -8.08 3.72 -2.88
C ILE A 97 -6.68 3.17 -2.60
N VAL A 98 -6.38 1.94 -3.05
CA VAL A 98 -5.21 1.14 -2.62
C VAL A 98 -4.28 0.81 -3.79
N SER A 99 -3.98 1.78 -4.65
CA SER A 99 -3.06 1.53 -5.76
C SER A 99 -1.61 1.35 -5.32
N VAL A 100 -0.84 0.70 -6.19
CA VAL A 100 0.59 0.41 -6.01
C VAL A 100 1.34 0.94 -7.22
N CYS A 101 2.52 1.54 -7.01
CA CYS A 101 3.44 1.92 -8.07
C CYS A 101 4.58 0.92 -8.19
N ALA A 102 5.02 0.65 -9.42
CA ALA A 102 6.15 -0.24 -9.71
C ALA A 102 7.02 0.30 -10.86
N TYR A 103 8.33 0.07 -10.76
CA TYR A 103 9.31 0.39 -11.80
C TYR A 103 10.33 -0.74 -11.91
N GLY A 104 10.58 -1.22 -13.11
CA GLY A 104 11.51 -2.30 -13.43
C GLY A 104 10.87 -3.40 -14.28
N PRO A 105 11.58 -4.49 -14.56
CA PRO A 105 11.13 -5.54 -15.49
C PRO A 105 9.77 -6.16 -15.19
N LEU A 106 9.41 -6.29 -13.91
CA LEU A 106 8.14 -6.88 -13.46
C LEU A 106 7.04 -5.85 -13.21
N ALA A 107 7.26 -4.57 -13.51
CA ALA A 107 6.32 -3.49 -13.17
C ALA A 107 4.93 -3.72 -13.81
N ASP A 108 4.87 -4.06 -15.09
CA ASP A 108 3.60 -4.36 -15.78
C ASP A 108 2.90 -5.57 -15.15
N GLU A 109 3.63 -6.67 -14.93
CA GLU A 109 3.08 -7.87 -14.33
C GLU A 109 2.45 -7.62 -12.96
N ILE A 110 3.08 -6.76 -12.14
CA ILE A 110 2.62 -6.43 -10.80
C ILE A 110 1.40 -5.51 -10.84
N THR A 111 1.36 -4.53 -11.76
CA THR A 111 0.37 -3.45 -11.69
C THR A 111 -0.84 -3.60 -12.60
N LYS A 112 -0.78 -4.47 -13.63
CA LYS A 112 -1.82 -4.58 -14.67
C LYS A 112 -3.17 -5.09 -14.17
N VAL A 113 -3.19 -5.87 -13.10
CA VAL A 113 -4.42 -6.40 -12.49
C VAL A 113 -4.50 -5.90 -11.06
N HIS A 114 -5.63 -5.27 -10.72
CA HIS A 114 -5.95 -4.86 -9.36
C HIS A 114 -7.46 -4.95 -9.17
N SER A 115 -7.91 -5.97 -8.46
CA SER A 115 -9.32 -6.19 -8.15
C SER A 115 -9.92 -4.99 -7.42
N MET A 116 -11.11 -4.57 -7.82
CA MET A 116 -11.87 -3.53 -7.10
C MET A 116 -12.46 -4.07 -5.79
N GLU A 117 -12.76 -5.36 -5.74
CA GLU A 117 -13.22 -6.07 -4.55
C GLU A 117 -12.01 -6.67 -3.82
N PHE A 118 -12.05 -6.67 -2.48
CA PHE A 118 -10.96 -7.19 -1.65
C PHE A 118 -9.59 -6.69 -2.12
N CYS A 119 -9.45 -5.38 -2.15
CA CYS A 119 -8.39 -4.65 -2.85
C CYS A 119 -6.96 -4.91 -2.36
N GLU A 120 -6.76 -5.65 -1.28
CA GLU A 120 -5.47 -6.19 -0.85
C GLU A 120 -5.41 -7.73 -0.90
N GLY A 121 -6.47 -8.38 -1.45
CA GLY A 121 -6.62 -9.85 -1.53
C GLY A 121 -6.18 -10.44 -2.86
N ALA A 122 -6.90 -11.48 -3.28
CA ALA A 122 -6.66 -12.17 -4.54
C ALA A 122 -6.90 -11.26 -5.77
N GLY A 123 -6.13 -11.45 -6.83
CA GLY A 123 -6.20 -10.61 -8.04
C GLY A 123 -5.64 -9.21 -7.84
N THR A 124 -4.69 -9.04 -6.93
CA THR A 124 -4.09 -7.74 -6.62
C THR A 124 -2.57 -7.75 -6.71
N PRO A 125 -1.92 -6.59 -6.75
CA PRO A 125 -0.47 -6.50 -6.64
C PRO A 125 0.11 -7.18 -5.39
N PHE A 126 -0.65 -7.27 -4.29
CA PHE A 126 -0.17 -7.88 -3.05
C PHE A 126 -0.06 -9.40 -3.17
N GLU A 127 -1.04 -10.08 -3.80
CA GLU A 127 -0.92 -11.49 -4.18
C GLU A 127 0.29 -11.71 -5.10
N LYS A 128 0.46 -10.84 -6.11
CA LYS A 128 1.58 -10.95 -7.03
C LYS A 128 2.93 -10.82 -6.32
N LEU A 129 3.07 -9.91 -5.36
CA LEU A 129 4.28 -9.76 -4.55
C LEU A 129 4.55 -10.98 -3.66
N TYR A 130 3.49 -11.61 -3.16
CA TYR A 130 3.60 -12.87 -2.43
C TYR A 130 4.08 -14.01 -3.35
N ASP A 131 3.48 -14.16 -4.54
CA ASP A 131 3.83 -15.19 -5.51
C ASP A 131 5.27 -15.07 -6.02
N LEU A 132 5.74 -13.86 -6.23
CA LEU A 132 7.09 -13.53 -6.66
C LEU A 132 8.14 -13.63 -5.54
N ASP A 133 7.76 -14.05 -4.33
CA ASP A 133 8.64 -14.03 -3.14
C ASP A 133 9.38 -12.69 -2.97
N ALA A 134 8.66 -11.59 -3.14
CA ALA A 134 9.21 -10.25 -3.06
C ALA A 134 9.86 -9.99 -1.69
N ARG A 135 10.75 -9.01 -1.65
CA ARG A 135 11.34 -8.51 -0.40
C ARG A 135 10.64 -7.22 0.02
N THR A 136 10.40 -7.08 1.32
CA THR A 136 9.87 -5.85 1.91
C THR A 136 10.93 -5.13 2.72
N LEU A 137 11.04 -3.82 2.48
CA LEU A 137 11.84 -2.88 3.27
C LEU A 137 10.91 -1.90 3.99
N LEU A 138 10.97 -1.89 5.31
CA LEU A 138 10.38 -0.84 6.14
C LEU A 138 11.47 0.18 6.45
N LEU A 139 11.47 1.31 5.73
CA LEU A 139 12.48 2.37 5.83
C LEU A 139 11.97 3.49 6.75
N GLY A 140 12.32 3.43 8.02
CA GLY A 140 11.91 4.41 9.02
C GLY A 140 10.42 4.38 9.37
N VAL A 141 9.75 3.24 9.12
CA VAL A 141 8.36 2.96 9.51
C VAL A 141 8.27 1.61 10.19
N GLY A 142 7.23 1.40 10.98
CA GLY A 142 6.95 0.13 11.62
C GLY A 142 6.01 -0.77 10.80
N PHE A 143 5.74 -1.95 11.33
CA PHE A 143 4.84 -2.94 10.71
C PHE A 143 3.40 -2.44 10.55
N ASN A 144 2.97 -1.46 11.35
CA ASN A 144 1.68 -0.76 11.17
C ASN A 144 1.54 -0.02 9.83
N ARG A 145 2.60 0.03 9.02
CA ARG A 145 2.60 0.59 7.66
C ARG A 145 2.85 -0.48 6.58
N CYS A 146 2.89 -1.76 6.98
CA CYS A 146 3.17 -2.85 6.06
C CYS A 146 1.88 -3.37 5.42
N THR A 147 1.53 -2.85 4.25
CA THR A 147 0.27 -3.20 3.54
C THR A 147 0.17 -4.70 3.21
N SER A 148 1.30 -5.44 3.11
CA SER A 148 1.26 -6.90 2.89
C SER A 148 0.58 -7.67 4.04
N LEU A 149 0.41 -7.06 5.21
CA LEU A 149 -0.35 -7.66 6.31
C LEU A 149 -1.85 -7.70 6.01
N HIS A 150 -2.38 -6.76 5.23
CA HIS A 150 -3.76 -6.83 4.73
C HIS A 150 -3.97 -8.01 3.79
N TYR A 151 -2.95 -8.35 2.97
CA TYR A 151 -3.02 -9.57 2.16
C TYR A 151 -3.11 -10.82 3.06
N ALA A 152 -2.32 -10.89 4.13
CA ALA A 152 -2.43 -11.98 5.10
C ALA A 152 -3.81 -12.04 5.77
N GLU A 153 -4.42 -10.89 6.11
CA GLU A 153 -5.79 -10.83 6.61
C GLU A 153 -6.79 -11.39 5.60
N SER A 154 -6.62 -11.13 4.31
CA SER A 154 -7.52 -11.60 3.27
C SER A 154 -7.52 -13.13 3.09
N LEU A 155 -6.47 -13.80 3.52
CA LEU A 155 -6.34 -15.27 3.46
C LEU A 155 -7.10 -15.97 4.60
N VAL A 156 -7.47 -15.24 5.66
CA VAL A 156 -8.17 -15.83 6.82
C VAL A 156 -9.65 -16.04 6.49
N PRO A 157 -10.18 -17.27 6.66
CA PRO A 157 -11.61 -17.55 6.46
C PRO A 157 -12.51 -16.74 7.40
N ASN A 158 -13.70 -16.38 6.93
CA ASN A 158 -14.77 -15.74 7.72
C ASN A 158 -14.39 -14.39 8.34
N ARG A 159 -13.45 -13.67 7.75
CA ARG A 159 -13.14 -12.30 8.16
C ARG A 159 -14.37 -11.41 8.02
N ARG A 160 -14.50 -10.45 8.94
CA ARG A 160 -15.48 -9.36 8.79
C ARG A 160 -15.20 -8.60 7.51
N THR A 161 -16.25 -8.21 6.83
CA THR A 161 -16.18 -7.41 5.61
C THR A 161 -16.80 -6.04 5.81
N THR A 162 -16.37 -5.11 5.00
CA THR A 162 -16.93 -3.76 4.86
C THR A 162 -17.21 -3.47 3.39
N VAL A 163 -17.78 -2.32 3.09
CA VAL A 163 -17.99 -1.88 1.71
C VAL A 163 -17.26 -0.56 1.50
N HIS A 164 -16.37 -0.55 0.52
CA HIS A 164 -15.78 0.68 0.01
C HIS A 164 -16.66 1.27 -1.08
N ARG A 165 -16.80 2.60 -1.09
CA ARG A 165 -17.54 3.34 -2.13
C ARG A 165 -16.59 4.38 -2.73
N PHE A 166 -16.55 4.41 -4.07
CA PHE A 166 -15.71 5.36 -4.81
C PHE A 166 -16.27 5.61 -6.21
N PRO A 167 -15.98 6.78 -6.81
CA PRO A 167 -16.40 7.06 -8.17
C PRO A 167 -15.42 6.45 -9.18
N VAL A 168 -15.98 5.89 -10.27
CA VAL A 168 -15.23 5.41 -11.43
C VAL A 168 -15.84 5.95 -12.72
N MET A 169 -15.09 5.85 -13.83
CA MET A 169 -15.64 6.11 -15.16
C MET A 169 -16.09 4.80 -15.81
N GLU A 170 -17.37 4.69 -16.14
CA GLU A 170 -17.93 3.60 -16.93
C GLU A 170 -18.58 4.14 -18.20
N LYS A 171 -18.10 3.71 -19.36
CA LYS A 171 -18.62 4.10 -20.69
C LYS A 171 -18.73 5.61 -20.93
N GLY A 172 -17.89 6.38 -20.26
CA GLY A 172 -17.89 7.84 -20.36
C GLY A 172 -18.69 8.57 -19.26
N ASP A 173 -19.41 7.85 -18.44
CA ASP A 173 -20.17 8.39 -17.33
C ASP A 173 -19.46 8.15 -15.99
N ARG A 174 -19.58 9.11 -15.09
CA ARG A 174 -19.09 8.98 -13.71
C ARG A 174 -20.13 8.26 -12.86
N VAL A 175 -19.80 7.09 -12.34
CA VAL A 175 -20.66 6.28 -11.50
C VAL A 175 -20.02 5.98 -10.16
N TRP A 176 -20.83 5.83 -9.10
CA TRP A 176 -20.38 5.35 -7.80
C TRP A 176 -20.47 3.83 -7.74
N VAL A 177 -19.37 3.18 -7.40
CA VAL A 177 -19.28 1.73 -7.24
C VAL A 177 -19.18 1.40 -5.76
N GLU A 178 -19.82 0.31 -5.35
CA GLU A 178 -19.67 -0.32 -4.06
C GLU A 178 -18.87 -1.62 -4.22
N ALA A 179 -17.78 -1.74 -3.50
CA ALA A 179 -16.91 -2.90 -3.55
C ALA A 179 -16.72 -3.50 -2.16
N PRO A 180 -16.99 -4.80 -1.96
CA PRO A 180 -16.68 -5.45 -0.70
C PRO A 180 -15.17 -5.45 -0.45
N ASN A 181 -14.80 -5.24 0.80
CA ASN A 181 -13.41 -5.36 1.26
C ASN A 181 -13.35 -5.97 2.65
N MET A 182 -12.16 -6.38 3.08
CA MET A 182 -11.93 -6.78 4.44
C MET A 182 -12.18 -5.60 5.37
N ALA A 183 -12.87 -5.83 6.50
CA ALA A 183 -12.98 -4.81 7.52
C ALA A 183 -11.61 -4.56 8.12
N ASN A 184 -11.14 -3.33 7.99
CA ASN A 184 -9.86 -2.92 8.52
C ASN A 184 -9.98 -2.76 10.05
N ASP A 185 -9.17 -3.47 10.81
CA ASP A 185 -9.01 -3.28 12.24
C ASP A 185 -7.96 -2.20 12.56
N ASP A 186 -7.68 -1.30 11.59
CA ASP A 186 -6.76 -0.16 11.66
C ASP A 186 -5.35 -0.53 12.13
N GLY A 187 -4.93 -1.75 11.80
CA GLY A 187 -3.59 -2.22 12.13
C GLY A 187 -3.34 -2.42 13.62
N VAL A 188 -4.39 -2.56 14.44
CA VAL A 188 -4.24 -2.86 15.88
C VAL A 188 -3.36 -4.09 16.10
N HIS A 189 -3.50 -5.09 15.24
CA HIS A 189 -2.71 -6.32 15.31
C HIS A 189 -1.36 -6.24 14.60
N PHE A 190 -1.16 -5.32 13.67
CA PHE A 190 0.05 -5.25 12.84
C PHE A 190 1.33 -5.01 13.63
N PRO A 191 1.38 -4.09 14.63
CA PRO A 191 2.56 -3.97 15.48
C PRO A 191 2.90 -5.26 16.23
N VAL A 192 1.88 -5.90 16.81
CA VAL A 192 2.07 -7.14 17.58
C VAL A 192 2.60 -8.28 16.71
N VAL A 193 1.96 -8.49 15.53
CA VAL A 193 2.44 -9.48 14.55
C VAL A 193 3.87 -9.17 14.11
N GLY A 194 4.14 -7.90 13.84
CA GLY A 194 5.46 -7.45 13.42
C GLY A 194 6.54 -7.66 14.46
N GLU A 195 6.27 -7.38 15.74
CA GLU A 195 7.19 -7.64 16.84
C GLU A 195 7.48 -9.16 16.99
N LEU A 196 6.44 -9.98 16.99
CA LEU A 196 6.61 -11.43 17.06
C LEU A 196 7.36 -11.99 15.84
N PHE A 197 7.11 -11.45 14.66
CA PHE A 197 7.83 -11.85 13.44
C PHE A 197 9.28 -11.39 13.46
N ALA A 198 9.56 -10.19 13.98
CA ALA A 198 10.91 -9.63 14.07
C ALA A 198 11.87 -10.45 14.96
N ASP A 199 11.32 -11.20 15.92
CA ASP A 199 12.09 -12.13 16.76
C ASP A 199 12.51 -13.40 16.00
N THR A 200 12.01 -13.60 14.78
CA THR A 200 12.45 -14.72 13.92
C THR A 200 13.81 -14.42 13.29
N SER A 201 14.61 -15.45 13.01
CA SER A 201 15.94 -15.32 12.41
C SER A 201 15.93 -14.85 10.95
N THR A 202 14.76 -14.64 10.35
CA THR A 202 14.58 -14.29 8.94
C THR A 202 14.57 -12.78 8.67
N VAL A 203 14.46 -11.98 9.73
CA VAL A 203 14.40 -10.52 9.65
C VAL A 203 15.79 -9.91 9.80
N ARG A 204 16.11 -8.96 8.91
CA ARG A 204 17.33 -8.16 9.01
C ARG A 204 16.97 -6.75 9.44
N THR A 205 17.71 -6.22 10.40
CA THR A 205 17.56 -4.85 10.88
C THR A 205 18.83 -4.05 10.57
N GLY A 206 18.67 -2.73 10.41
CA GLY A 206 19.79 -1.84 10.15
C GLY A 206 19.37 -0.38 10.18
N ARG A 207 20.28 0.51 9.79
CA ARG A 207 19.99 1.94 9.67
C ARG A 207 20.30 2.46 8.27
N VAL A 208 19.43 3.35 7.79
CA VAL A 208 19.63 4.11 6.56
C VAL A 208 19.45 5.59 6.92
N GLY A 209 20.54 6.35 6.92
CA GLY A 209 20.56 7.66 7.57
C GLY A 209 20.19 7.53 9.05
N ASP A 210 19.20 8.28 9.51
CA ASP A 210 18.68 8.20 10.87
C ASP A 210 17.56 7.17 11.04
N ALA A 211 17.04 6.60 9.93
CA ALA A 211 15.95 5.64 9.95
C ALA A 211 16.39 4.26 10.41
N ASN A 212 15.75 3.75 11.46
CA ASN A 212 15.77 2.31 11.73
C ASN A 212 14.99 1.62 10.60
N SER A 213 15.53 0.54 10.08
CA SER A 213 14.99 -0.15 8.91
C SER A 213 14.94 -1.64 9.16
N VAL A 214 13.91 -2.27 8.58
CA VAL A 214 13.66 -3.70 8.69
C VAL A 214 13.48 -4.28 7.29
N PHE A 215 14.15 -5.40 7.01
CA PHE A 215 14.13 -6.07 5.71
C PHE A 215 13.85 -7.56 5.86
N PHE A 216 12.91 -8.06 5.07
CA PHE A 216 12.45 -9.46 5.16
C PHE A 216 11.80 -9.94 3.85
N ALA A 217 11.57 -11.26 3.75
CA ALA A 217 10.78 -11.85 2.69
C ALA A 217 9.27 -11.61 2.94
N THR A 218 8.57 -11.04 1.97
CA THR A 218 7.13 -10.74 2.06
C THR A 218 6.32 -12.00 2.35
N ARG A 219 6.61 -13.10 1.65
CA ARG A 219 5.94 -14.38 1.84
C ARG A 219 6.05 -14.90 3.28
N GLN A 220 7.23 -14.84 3.87
CA GLN A 220 7.44 -15.29 5.25
C GLN A 220 6.62 -14.48 6.26
N LEU A 221 6.52 -13.15 6.07
CA LEU A 221 5.65 -12.33 6.90
C LEU A 221 4.17 -12.71 6.73
N VAL A 222 3.73 -12.88 5.47
CA VAL A 222 2.33 -13.22 5.17
C VAL A 222 1.94 -14.56 5.78
N ASP A 223 2.74 -15.61 5.60
CA ASP A 223 2.48 -16.96 6.14
C ASP A 223 2.44 -16.95 7.68
N PHE A 224 3.36 -16.19 8.29
CA PHE A 224 3.38 -16.00 9.75
C PHE A 224 2.14 -15.25 10.23
N ALA A 225 1.78 -14.15 9.56
CA ALA A 225 0.65 -13.30 9.91
C ALA A 225 -0.69 -14.00 9.69
N GLU A 226 -0.88 -14.77 8.61
CA GLU A 226 -2.07 -15.58 8.37
C GLU A 226 -2.31 -16.54 9.55
N SER A 227 -1.26 -17.25 9.98
CA SER A 227 -1.32 -18.16 11.13
C SER A 227 -1.68 -17.45 12.44
N TYR A 228 -1.25 -16.22 12.63
CA TYR A 228 -1.60 -15.40 13.79
C TYR A 228 -3.05 -14.91 13.68
N PHE A 229 -3.45 -14.37 12.55
CA PHE A 229 -4.79 -13.82 12.32
C PHE A 229 -5.87 -14.88 12.39
N ALA A 230 -5.64 -16.07 11.86
CA ALA A 230 -6.57 -17.20 11.96
C ALA A 230 -6.90 -17.58 13.42
N ARG A 231 -6.02 -17.29 14.36
CA ARG A 231 -6.23 -17.57 15.80
C ARG A 231 -6.80 -16.41 16.60
N ASN A 232 -6.64 -15.17 16.09
CA ASN A 232 -6.92 -13.96 16.87
C ASN A 232 -7.99 -13.05 16.25
N LEU A 233 -8.36 -13.26 14.98
CA LEU A 233 -9.32 -12.43 14.24
C LEU A 233 -10.59 -13.18 13.79
N SER A 234 -10.78 -14.40 14.24
CA SER A 234 -11.96 -15.22 13.93
C SER A 234 -13.19 -14.82 14.76
#